data_c933bb4114fba1dcd31c5bf7756e0a91
#
_entry.id   c933bb4114fba1dcd31c5bf7756e0a91
#
_cell.length_a   1.000
_cell.length_b   1.000
_cell.length_c   1.000
_cell.angle_alpha   90.00
_cell.angle_beta   90.00
_cell.angle_gamma   90.00
#
_symmetry.space_group_name_H-M   'P 1'
#
loop_
_entity.id
_entity.type
_entity.pdbx_description
1 polymer ?
#
loop_
_entity_poly.entity_id
_entity_poly.type
_entity_poly.pdbx_seq_one_letter_code
_entity_poly.pdbx_strand_id
1 'polypeptide(L)'
;SEMCIRDRIKEFLAATQFKVRFDALHGVTGPYARALFVDCFGLPDSAVQNSVPSPDFGGGHPDPNLTYAKSLVDAVKTEGLDFGAASDGDGDRNMILGKGAFVNPSDSVAIIADWAQTAIPYFHGGIRGLARSMPTSGAIDRVAKARGYELFEVPTGWKFFGNLMDAGRLSICGEESFGTGSDHIREKDGLWAVVAWLSILASAHKSQPGTSVADVLQAHYQKYGRNFFSRYDYEEVDSAGAKAMIDQLRTKLGDASFKGTKLGPFTVAESGDFSYTDPIDGSVSKNQGLYVKMEDGSRLVFRLSGTGSAGATIRLYVEKYSSDPSEYDADVQQALKPIIDVALELSALQHHTGRSQPTVIT
;
A
#
# COMPACT_ATOMS: atom_id res chain seq x y z
N SER A 1 19.93 22.85 18.16
CA SER A 1 19.86 22.66 16.70
C SER A 1 19.12 21.35 16.42
N GLU A 2 18.06 21.39 15.63
CA GLU A 2 17.40 20.17 15.20
C GLU A 2 18.38 19.35 14.36
N MET A 3 18.61 18.11 14.78
CA MET A 3 19.47 17.19 14.06
C MET A 3 18.83 16.85 12.72
N CYS A 4 19.61 16.94 11.63
CA CYS A 4 19.16 16.56 10.30
C CYS A 4 18.64 15.10 10.30
N ILE A 5 17.60 14.82 9.52
CA ILE A 5 17.05 13.46 9.39
C ILE A 5 18.12 12.41 9.07
N ARG A 6 19.08 12.77 8.21
CA ARG A 6 20.24 11.95 7.87
C ARG A 6 21.07 11.57 9.09
N ASP A 7 21.42 12.55 9.90
CA ASP A 7 22.30 12.35 11.04
C ASP A 7 21.60 11.53 12.13
N ARG A 8 20.30 11.73 12.33
CA ARG A 8 19.48 10.95 13.26
C ARG A 8 19.37 9.47 12.86
N ILE A 9 19.15 9.21 11.56
CA ILE A 9 19.12 7.82 11.06
C ILE A 9 20.50 7.19 11.19
N LYS A 10 21.57 7.91 10.83
CA LYS A 10 22.94 7.43 10.95
C LYS A 10 23.30 7.06 12.39
N GLU A 11 22.99 7.93 13.35
CA GLU A 11 23.21 7.62 14.78
C GLU A 11 22.43 6.38 15.23
N PHE A 12 21.15 6.29 14.86
CA PHE A 12 20.31 5.15 15.19
C PHE A 12 20.91 3.85 14.65
N LEU A 13 21.27 3.80 13.38
CA LEU A 13 21.84 2.60 12.75
C LEU A 13 23.18 2.20 13.38
N ALA A 14 24.05 3.17 13.69
CA ALA A 14 25.34 2.92 14.31
C ALA A 14 25.20 2.45 15.77
N ALA A 15 24.32 3.09 16.56
CA ALA A 15 24.14 2.77 17.97
C ALA A 15 23.46 1.41 18.21
N THR A 16 22.57 1.00 17.32
CA THR A 16 21.78 -0.23 17.49
C THR A 16 22.33 -1.43 16.72
N GLN A 17 23.29 -1.22 15.83
CA GLN A 17 23.74 -2.23 14.87
C GLN A 17 22.58 -2.82 14.07
N PHE A 18 21.59 -1.99 13.77
CA PHE A 18 20.37 -2.37 13.06
C PHE A 18 20.71 -2.85 11.66
N LYS A 19 20.34 -4.09 11.35
CA LYS A 19 20.70 -4.76 10.10
C LYS A 19 19.70 -4.43 9.01
N VAL A 20 20.12 -3.68 8.01
CA VAL A 20 19.31 -3.22 6.89
C VAL A 20 19.73 -3.90 5.59
N ARG A 21 18.75 -4.24 4.77
CA ARG A 21 18.95 -4.62 3.37
C ARG A 21 17.97 -3.89 2.47
N PHE A 22 18.50 -3.21 1.45
CA PHE A 22 17.70 -2.63 0.37
C PHE A 22 17.97 -3.41 -0.92
N ASP A 23 16.90 -3.81 -1.61
CA ASP A 23 16.95 -4.49 -2.91
C ASP A 23 16.49 -3.53 -4.01
N ALA A 24 17.39 -3.17 -4.90
CA ALA A 24 17.08 -2.31 -6.05
C ALA A 24 16.47 -3.08 -7.23
N LEU A 25 16.37 -4.41 -7.14
CA LEU A 25 15.83 -5.29 -8.21
C LEU A 25 16.47 -5.02 -9.59
N HIS A 26 17.75 -4.65 -9.61
CA HIS A 26 18.48 -4.20 -10.81
C HIS A 26 17.86 -3.00 -11.53
N GLY A 27 17.06 -2.21 -10.82
CA GLY A 27 16.43 -0.99 -11.30
C GLY A 27 17.30 0.27 -11.09
N VAL A 28 16.72 1.42 -11.40
CA VAL A 28 17.43 2.72 -11.39
C VAL A 28 17.84 3.18 -9.99
N THR A 29 17.22 2.66 -8.94
CA THR A 29 17.52 3.05 -7.55
C THR A 29 18.87 2.54 -7.04
N GLY A 30 19.48 1.56 -7.70
CA GLY A 30 20.72 0.95 -7.22
C GLY A 30 21.83 1.94 -6.85
N PRO A 31 22.28 2.81 -7.76
CA PRO A 31 23.29 3.84 -7.47
C PRO A 31 22.87 4.81 -6.35
N TYR A 32 21.60 5.22 -6.33
CA TYR A 32 21.06 6.11 -5.30
C TYR A 32 21.03 5.45 -3.93
N ALA A 33 20.62 4.18 -3.89
CA ALA A 33 20.61 3.40 -2.66
C ALA A 33 22.02 3.22 -2.10
N ARG A 34 23.03 2.95 -2.95
CA ARG A 34 24.43 2.88 -2.49
C ARG A 34 24.91 4.20 -1.91
N ALA A 35 24.68 5.32 -2.61
CA ALA A 35 25.03 6.64 -2.09
C ALA A 35 24.34 6.95 -0.75
N LEU A 36 23.10 6.52 -0.59
CA LEU A 36 22.33 6.76 0.63
C LEU A 36 22.74 5.81 1.78
N PHE A 37 22.64 4.51 1.57
CA PHE A 37 22.84 3.52 2.64
C PHE A 37 24.32 3.32 3.00
N VAL A 38 25.20 3.27 1.99
CA VAL A 38 26.62 3.02 2.21
C VAL A 38 27.34 4.33 2.49
N ASP A 39 27.30 5.30 1.57
CA ASP A 39 28.12 6.50 1.70
C ASP A 39 27.59 7.46 2.77
N CYS A 40 26.26 7.71 2.81
CA CYS A 40 25.68 8.66 3.76
C CYS A 40 25.44 8.02 5.14
N PHE A 41 24.83 6.84 5.21
CA PHE A 41 24.49 6.20 6.49
C PHE A 41 25.65 5.39 7.08
N GLY A 42 26.67 5.04 6.28
CA GLY A 42 27.84 4.30 6.73
C GLY A 42 27.58 2.81 6.93
N LEU A 43 26.59 2.26 6.26
CA LEU A 43 26.33 0.82 6.28
C LEU A 43 27.29 0.06 5.36
N PRO A 44 27.50 -1.24 5.58
CA PRO A 44 28.35 -2.05 4.71
C PRO A 44 27.76 -2.19 3.30
N ASP A 45 28.60 -2.49 2.31
CA ASP A 45 28.18 -2.73 0.93
C ASP A 45 27.04 -3.75 0.81
N SER A 46 27.03 -4.74 1.69
CA SER A 46 25.98 -5.76 1.76
C SER A 46 24.59 -5.22 2.13
N ALA A 47 24.50 -3.97 2.58
CA ALA A 47 23.20 -3.32 2.86
C ALA A 47 22.40 -3.02 1.59
N VAL A 48 23.01 -3.08 0.41
CA VAL A 48 22.33 -2.88 -0.87
C VAL A 48 22.61 -4.06 -1.79
N GLN A 49 21.56 -4.77 -2.18
CA GLN A 49 21.65 -5.87 -3.14
C GLN A 49 21.03 -5.49 -4.50
N ASN A 50 21.43 -6.23 -5.55
CA ASN A 50 20.95 -5.98 -6.93
C ASN A 50 21.11 -4.51 -7.36
N SER A 51 22.19 -3.86 -6.93
CA SER A 51 22.40 -2.42 -7.04
C SER A 51 22.91 -1.94 -8.41
N VAL A 52 23.28 -2.86 -9.29
CA VAL A 52 23.71 -2.52 -10.64
C VAL A 52 22.50 -2.56 -11.57
N PRO A 53 22.09 -1.43 -12.14
CA PRO A 53 20.99 -1.40 -13.10
C PRO A 53 21.26 -2.28 -14.32
N SER A 54 20.27 -3.06 -14.75
CA SER A 54 20.35 -3.91 -15.92
C SER A 54 19.12 -3.69 -16.81
N PRO A 55 19.29 -3.63 -18.15
CA PRO A 55 18.16 -3.45 -19.07
C PRO A 55 17.10 -4.55 -19.00
N ASP A 56 17.48 -5.74 -18.56
CA ASP A 56 16.61 -6.90 -18.37
C ASP A 56 16.32 -7.19 -16.88
N PHE A 57 16.67 -6.27 -15.99
CA PHE A 57 16.55 -6.43 -14.53
C PHE A 57 17.18 -7.73 -14.01
N GLY A 58 18.32 -8.13 -14.60
CA GLY A 58 19.01 -9.37 -14.24
C GLY A 58 18.21 -10.64 -14.59
N GLY A 59 17.33 -10.57 -15.58
CA GLY A 59 16.41 -11.65 -15.96
C GLY A 59 15.24 -11.82 -15.00
N GLY A 60 15.03 -10.88 -14.07
CA GLY A 60 13.97 -10.89 -13.07
C GLY A 60 12.78 -10.00 -13.45
N HIS A 61 11.81 -9.93 -12.54
CA HIS A 61 10.65 -9.04 -12.61
C HIS A 61 10.81 -7.96 -11.53
N PRO A 62 10.94 -6.68 -11.90
CA PRO A 62 11.32 -5.63 -10.95
C PRO A 62 10.10 -5.04 -10.20
N ASP A 63 9.26 -5.88 -9.62
CA ASP A 63 8.16 -5.48 -8.76
C ASP A 63 8.47 -5.74 -7.28
N PRO A 64 8.31 -4.76 -6.40
CA PRO A 64 8.68 -4.84 -4.98
C PRO A 64 7.56 -5.51 -4.17
N ASN A 65 7.35 -6.80 -4.39
CA ASN A 65 6.38 -7.61 -3.66
C ASN A 65 7.00 -8.91 -3.17
N LEU A 66 6.25 -9.66 -2.36
CA LEU A 66 6.73 -10.90 -1.72
C LEU A 66 7.10 -12.00 -2.73
N THR A 67 6.53 -11.96 -3.93
CA THR A 67 6.78 -12.95 -4.98
C THR A 67 8.07 -12.65 -5.73
N TYR A 68 8.23 -11.41 -6.20
CA TYR A 68 9.35 -11.04 -7.07
C TYR A 68 10.60 -10.60 -6.31
N ALA A 69 10.45 -9.99 -5.13
CA ALA A 69 11.57 -9.69 -4.23
C ALA A 69 11.90 -10.84 -3.28
N LYS A 70 11.72 -12.09 -3.73
CA LYS A 70 11.88 -13.29 -2.91
C LYS A 70 13.27 -13.41 -2.28
N SER A 71 14.34 -13.02 -2.98
CA SER A 71 15.69 -13.05 -2.44
C SER A 71 15.85 -12.16 -1.20
N LEU A 72 15.21 -11.00 -1.19
CA LEU A 72 15.18 -10.12 -0.03
C LEU A 72 14.33 -10.72 1.11
N VAL A 73 13.17 -11.29 0.80
CA VAL A 73 12.30 -11.95 1.78
C VAL A 73 13.04 -13.09 2.48
N ASP A 74 13.76 -13.90 1.71
CA ASP A 74 14.55 -15.00 2.25
C ASP A 74 15.73 -14.47 3.09
N ALA A 75 16.44 -13.43 2.64
CA ALA A 75 17.53 -12.81 3.39
C ALA A 75 17.06 -12.25 4.74
N VAL A 76 15.92 -11.58 4.80
CA VAL A 76 15.36 -11.09 6.07
C VAL A 76 15.18 -12.23 7.08
N LYS A 77 14.74 -13.41 6.62
CA LYS A 77 14.51 -14.58 7.47
C LYS A 77 15.81 -15.26 7.87
N THR A 78 16.71 -15.50 6.90
CA THR A 78 17.89 -16.37 7.09
C THR A 78 19.07 -15.64 7.68
N GLU A 79 19.24 -14.36 7.38
CA GLU A 79 20.36 -13.53 7.86
C GLU A 79 20.01 -12.73 9.12
N GLY A 80 18.77 -12.82 9.60
CA GLY A 80 18.31 -12.10 10.79
C GLY A 80 18.34 -10.58 10.61
N LEU A 81 17.92 -10.11 9.44
CA LEU A 81 17.83 -8.67 9.17
C LEU A 81 16.67 -8.05 9.96
N ASP A 82 16.90 -6.84 10.50
CA ASP A 82 15.90 -6.10 11.25
C ASP A 82 14.96 -5.32 10.30
N PHE A 83 15.46 -4.95 9.12
CA PHE A 83 14.74 -4.17 8.12
C PHE A 83 15.14 -4.59 6.71
N GLY A 84 14.14 -4.82 5.89
CA GLY A 84 14.27 -5.03 4.45
C GLY A 84 13.39 -4.06 3.68
N ALA A 85 13.89 -3.56 2.56
CA ALA A 85 13.11 -2.75 1.65
C ALA A 85 13.48 -3.06 0.20
N ALA A 86 12.54 -2.87 -0.71
CA ALA A 86 12.79 -3.00 -2.15
C ALA A 86 12.10 -1.88 -2.90
N SER A 87 12.63 -1.53 -4.07
CA SER A 87 11.96 -0.66 -5.03
C SER A 87 11.82 -1.33 -6.39
N ASP A 88 10.91 -0.84 -7.21
CA ASP A 88 10.72 -1.33 -8.57
C ASP A 88 11.74 -0.78 -9.58
N GLY A 89 11.55 -1.10 -10.85
CA GLY A 89 12.50 -0.80 -11.91
C GLY A 89 12.79 0.67 -12.11
N ASP A 90 11.79 1.55 -12.00
CA ASP A 90 11.90 2.99 -12.11
C ASP A 90 11.95 3.72 -10.76
N GLY A 91 11.81 2.99 -9.64
CA GLY A 91 12.06 3.49 -8.30
C GLY A 91 10.89 4.24 -7.67
N ASP A 92 9.70 4.18 -8.26
CA ASP A 92 8.54 4.90 -7.76
C ASP A 92 7.75 4.13 -6.69
N ARG A 93 7.89 2.81 -6.63
CA ARG A 93 7.24 1.91 -5.65
C ARG A 93 8.21 1.41 -4.60
N ASN A 94 7.66 0.98 -3.45
CA ASN A 94 8.45 0.49 -2.33
C ASN A 94 7.76 -0.66 -1.59
N MET A 95 8.54 -1.62 -1.11
CA MET A 95 8.11 -2.65 -0.16
C MET A 95 8.90 -2.50 1.13
N ILE A 96 8.24 -2.67 2.27
CA ILE A 96 8.85 -2.62 3.61
C ILE A 96 8.65 -3.95 4.32
N LEU A 97 9.74 -4.49 4.82
CA LEU A 97 9.81 -5.71 5.61
C LEU A 97 10.51 -5.47 6.95
N GLY A 98 10.11 -6.21 7.94
CA GLY A 98 10.85 -6.36 9.19
C GLY A 98 11.01 -7.83 9.52
N LYS A 99 11.73 -8.12 10.60
CA LYS A 99 11.88 -9.49 11.10
C LYS A 99 10.49 -10.03 11.48
N GLY A 100 10.04 -11.03 10.72
CA GLY A 100 8.72 -11.64 10.91
C GLY A 100 7.54 -10.73 10.53
N ALA A 101 7.77 -9.63 9.81
CA ALA A 101 6.74 -8.67 9.47
C ALA A 101 6.82 -8.24 8.00
N PHE A 102 5.67 -8.22 7.35
CA PHE A 102 5.44 -7.55 6.07
C PHE A 102 4.51 -6.37 6.30
N VAL A 103 4.89 -5.20 5.80
CA VAL A 103 4.06 -4.00 5.90
C VAL A 103 3.20 -3.90 4.64
N ASN A 104 1.89 -4.10 4.79
CA ASN A 104 0.97 -3.85 3.68
C ASN A 104 1.07 -2.37 3.25
N PRO A 105 1.13 -2.05 1.95
CA PRO A 105 1.26 -0.67 1.47
C PRO A 105 0.19 0.29 2.01
N SER A 106 -1.04 -0.17 2.19
CA SER A 106 -2.11 0.63 2.80
C SER A 106 -1.81 0.99 4.26
N ASP A 107 -1.23 0.06 5.02
CA ASP A 107 -0.79 0.33 6.40
C ASP A 107 0.46 1.20 6.42
N SER A 108 1.37 1.01 5.47
CA SER A 108 2.60 1.81 5.37
C SER A 108 2.30 3.30 5.26
N VAL A 109 1.42 3.70 4.33
CA VAL A 109 1.06 5.12 4.18
C VAL A 109 0.35 5.67 5.42
N ALA A 110 -0.49 4.87 6.07
CA ALA A 110 -1.16 5.26 7.30
C ALA A 110 -0.17 5.48 8.46
N ILE A 111 0.80 4.58 8.62
CA ILE A 111 1.85 4.68 9.63
C ILE A 111 2.75 5.89 9.36
N ILE A 112 3.18 6.10 8.13
CA ILE A 112 3.97 7.28 7.75
C ILE A 112 3.20 8.56 8.10
N ALA A 113 1.91 8.62 7.78
CA ALA A 113 1.06 9.78 8.08
C ALA A 113 0.92 10.03 9.59
N ASP A 114 0.76 8.98 10.40
CA ASP A 114 0.63 9.12 11.86
C ASP A 114 1.92 9.59 12.53
N TRP A 115 3.07 9.16 12.02
CA TRP A 115 4.39 9.50 12.55
C TRP A 115 5.01 10.76 11.94
N ALA A 116 4.47 11.28 10.83
CA ALA A 116 5.13 12.29 10.01
C ALA A 116 5.57 13.52 10.80
N GLN A 117 4.68 14.10 11.62
CA GLN A 117 5.01 15.32 12.38
C GLN A 117 6.09 15.12 13.44
N THR A 118 6.22 13.91 13.98
CA THR A 118 7.21 13.61 15.02
C THR A 118 8.52 13.05 14.48
N ALA A 119 8.43 12.26 13.39
CA ALA A 119 9.58 11.53 12.87
C ALA A 119 10.23 12.19 11.63
N ILE A 120 9.50 12.99 10.87
CA ILE A 120 9.99 13.56 9.61
C ILE A 120 10.08 15.08 9.71
N PRO A 121 11.28 15.67 9.77
CA PRO A 121 11.44 17.10 9.98
C PRO A 121 10.69 17.98 8.97
N TYR A 122 10.54 17.54 7.73
CA TYR A 122 9.77 18.23 6.70
C TYR A 122 8.34 18.56 7.13
N PHE A 123 7.74 17.70 7.99
CA PHE A 123 6.37 17.85 8.47
C PHE A 123 6.23 18.43 9.90
N HIS A 124 7.31 18.86 10.53
CA HIS A 124 7.23 19.48 11.86
C HIS A 124 6.31 20.73 11.87
N GLY A 125 6.19 21.41 10.75
CA GLY A 125 5.28 22.55 10.56
C GLY A 125 3.80 22.19 10.41
N GLY A 126 3.45 20.91 10.31
CA GLY A 126 2.07 20.42 10.18
C GLY A 126 1.82 19.59 8.92
N ILE A 127 0.66 18.97 8.91
CA ILE A 127 0.09 18.18 7.80
C ILE A 127 -1.10 18.94 7.23
N ARG A 128 -1.13 19.16 5.92
CA ARG A 128 -2.22 19.88 5.23
C ARG A 128 -3.41 18.98 4.95
N GLY A 129 -3.15 17.75 4.57
CA GLY A 129 -4.16 16.74 4.26
C GLY A 129 -3.52 15.41 3.89
N LEU A 130 -4.34 14.37 3.87
CA LEU A 130 -3.96 13.00 3.50
C LEU A 130 -4.80 12.54 2.33
N ALA A 131 -4.29 11.62 1.51
CA ALA A 131 -5.04 11.02 0.43
C ALA A 131 -4.67 9.56 0.20
N ARG A 132 -5.61 8.81 -0.33
CA ARG A 132 -5.40 7.47 -0.86
C ARG A 132 -6.17 7.25 -2.15
N SER A 133 -5.71 6.33 -2.97
CA SER A 133 -6.55 5.84 -4.06
C SER A 133 -7.75 5.06 -3.52
N MET A 134 -8.85 5.05 -4.26
CA MET A 134 -10.10 4.41 -3.83
C MET A 134 -9.93 2.92 -3.49
N PRO A 135 -9.15 2.12 -4.24
CA PRO A 135 -8.93 0.71 -3.90
C PRO A 135 -8.09 0.48 -2.63
N THR A 136 -7.26 1.45 -2.24
CA THR A 136 -6.42 1.37 -1.04
C THR A 136 -7.28 1.25 0.22
N SER A 137 -6.83 0.51 1.23
CA SER A 137 -7.62 0.31 2.45
C SER A 137 -7.87 1.62 3.21
N GLY A 138 -8.90 1.59 4.08
CA GLY A 138 -9.26 2.71 4.94
C GLY A 138 -8.35 2.92 6.16
N ALA A 139 -7.15 2.32 6.21
CA ALA A 139 -6.24 2.49 7.34
C ALA A 139 -5.86 3.97 7.54
N ILE A 140 -5.50 4.68 6.47
CA ILE A 140 -5.16 6.11 6.53
C ILE A 140 -6.36 6.99 6.89
N ASP A 141 -7.59 6.58 6.56
CA ASP A 141 -8.82 7.30 6.90
C ASP A 141 -8.98 7.42 8.41
N ARG A 142 -8.61 6.36 9.14
CA ARG A 142 -8.65 6.32 10.60
C ARG A 142 -7.64 7.26 11.23
N VAL A 143 -6.45 7.34 10.65
CA VAL A 143 -5.41 8.29 11.05
C VAL A 143 -5.89 9.72 10.82
N ALA A 144 -6.41 10.02 9.63
CA ALA A 144 -6.93 11.34 9.29
C ALA A 144 -8.03 11.78 10.27
N LYS A 145 -9.00 10.89 10.54
CA LYS A 145 -10.09 11.16 11.49
C LYS A 145 -9.55 11.43 12.91
N ALA A 146 -8.64 10.60 13.39
CA ALA A 146 -8.11 10.73 14.75
C ALA A 146 -7.24 11.97 14.92
N ARG A 147 -6.52 12.39 13.86
CA ARG A 147 -5.65 13.56 13.87
C ARG A 147 -6.35 14.86 13.45
N GLY A 148 -7.60 14.78 12.94
CA GLY A 148 -8.32 15.94 12.43
C GLY A 148 -7.77 16.47 11.09
N TYR A 149 -7.17 15.60 10.26
CA TYR A 149 -6.68 15.97 8.93
C TYR A 149 -7.76 15.80 7.89
N GLU A 150 -7.75 16.66 6.86
CA GLU A 150 -8.58 16.47 5.67
C GLU A 150 -8.14 15.19 4.96
N LEU A 151 -9.11 14.39 4.47
CA LEU A 151 -8.86 13.15 3.75
C LEU A 151 -9.50 13.21 2.38
N PHE A 152 -8.74 12.76 1.36
CA PHE A 152 -9.22 12.63 0.00
C PHE A 152 -9.17 11.18 -0.45
N GLU A 153 -10.31 10.65 -0.92
CA GLU A 153 -10.40 9.40 -1.66
C GLU A 153 -10.44 9.75 -3.15
N VAL A 154 -9.43 9.34 -3.90
CA VAL A 154 -9.28 9.68 -5.32
C VAL A 154 -9.23 8.42 -6.20
N PRO A 155 -9.44 8.52 -7.51
CA PRO A 155 -9.23 7.40 -8.41
C PRO A 155 -7.77 6.94 -8.40
N THR A 156 -7.51 5.73 -8.92
CA THR A 156 -6.14 5.28 -9.19
C THR A 156 -5.50 6.18 -10.24
N GLY A 157 -4.31 6.67 -9.94
CA GLY A 157 -3.52 7.55 -10.81
C GLY A 157 -2.96 8.76 -10.05
N TRP A 158 -1.64 8.93 -10.16
CA TRP A 158 -0.90 9.91 -9.35
C TRP A 158 -1.28 11.37 -9.64
N LYS A 159 -1.80 11.66 -10.85
CA LYS A 159 -2.26 13.00 -11.22
C LYS A 159 -3.29 13.61 -10.27
N PHE A 160 -4.16 12.78 -9.68
CA PHE A 160 -5.17 13.25 -8.74
C PHE A 160 -4.56 13.74 -7.42
N PHE A 161 -3.48 13.10 -6.98
CA PHE A 161 -2.70 13.58 -5.85
C PHE A 161 -1.95 14.87 -6.21
N GLY A 162 -1.35 14.93 -7.41
CA GLY A 162 -0.64 16.12 -7.89
C GLY A 162 -1.51 17.38 -7.87
N ASN A 163 -2.75 17.32 -8.33
CA ASN A 163 -3.69 18.43 -8.28
C ASN A 163 -3.92 18.96 -6.84
N LEU A 164 -4.10 18.04 -5.89
CA LEU A 164 -4.28 18.40 -4.48
C LEU A 164 -3.00 18.99 -3.86
N MET A 165 -1.83 18.47 -4.23
CA MET A 165 -0.54 19.01 -3.80
C MET A 165 -0.31 20.43 -4.32
N ASP A 166 -0.59 20.67 -5.61
CA ASP A 166 -0.46 22.00 -6.23
C ASP A 166 -1.40 23.03 -5.62
N ALA A 167 -2.58 22.59 -5.19
CA ALA A 167 -3.52 23.42 -4.44
C ALA A 167 -3.14 23.61 -2.96
N GLY A 168 -2.04 23.02 -2.48
CA GLY A 168 -1.60 23.11 -1.09
C GLY A 168 -2.49 22.40 -0.09
N ARG A 169 -3.27 21.39 -0.53
CA ARG A 169 -4.23 20.67 0.29
C ARG A 169 -3.77 19.27 0.70
N LEU A 170 -2.68 18.76 0.15
CA LEU A 170 -2.19 17.41 0.39
C LEU A 170 -0.74 17.42 0.83
N SER A 171 -0.42 16.64 1.86
CA SER A 171 0.95 16.43 2.34
C SER A 171 1.45 15.01 2.07
N ILE A 172 0.66 13.99 2.33
CA ILE A 172 1.06 12.58 2.22
C ILE A 172 -0.06 11.79 1.55
N CYS A 173 0.32 10.91 0.64
CA CYS A 173 -0.61 10.03 -0.07
C CYS A 173 0.02 8.68 -0.40
N GLY A 174 -0.84 7.71 -0.72
CA GLY A 174 -0.39 6.39 -1.13
C GLY A 174 -1.44 5.56 -1.85
N GLU A 175 -0.95 4.50 -2.46
CA GLU A 175 -1.72 3.50 -3.19
C GLU A 175 -1.40 2.10 -2.68
N GLU A 176 -2.39 1.21 -2.74
CA GLU A 176 -2.22 -0.21 -2.42
C GLU A 176 -1.18 -0.92 -3.31
N SER A 177 -0.88 -0.33 -4.46
CA SER A 177 0.08 -0.81 -5.45
C SER A 177 1.53 -0.45 -5.12
N PHE A 178 1.86 -0.30 -3.84
CA PHE A 178 3.21 0.00 -3.34
C PHE A 178 3.72 1.42 -3.64
N GLY A 179 2.84 2.34 -4.06
CA GLY A 179 3.18 3.75 -4.27
C GLY A 179 2.92 4.59 -3.02
N THR A 180 3.92 5.33 -2.56
CA THR A 180 3.80 6.26 -1.43
C THR A 180 4.60 7.51 -1.74
N GLY A 181 4.07 8.67 -1.38
CA GLY A 181 4.77 9.93 -1.61
C GLY A 181 4.25 11.07 -0.75
N SER A 182 4.89 12.20 -0.90
CA SER A 182 4.52 13.44 -0.23
C SER A 182 4.63 14.62 -1.19
N ASP A 183 4.23 15.79 -0.73
CA ASP A 183 4.26 17.03 -1.52
C ASP A 183 5.67 17.59 -1.76
N HIS A 184 6.73 16.87 -1.36
CA HIS A 184 8.12 17.25 -1.67
C HIS A 184 8.41 17.15 -3.18
N ILE A 185 7.76 16.23 -3.88
CA ILE A 185 7.73 16.15 -5.35
C ILE A 185 6.32 15.78 -5.83
N ARG A 186 6.09 15.78 -7.14
CA ARG A 186 4.78 15.46 -7.74
C ARG A 186 4.67 14.02 -8.26
N GLU A 187 5.59 13.18 -7.87
CA GLU A 187 5.67 11.76 -8.23
C GLU A 187 5.75 10.87 -6.99
N LYS A 188 5.53 9.59 -7.17
CA LYS A 188 5.85 8.57 -6.18
C LYS A 188 7.35 8.52 -5.95
N ASP A 189 7.77 8.22 -4.74
CA ASP A 189 9.19 8.13 -4.39
C ASP A 189 9.42 6.96 -3.42
N GLY A 190 9.89 5.85 -3.98
CA GLY A 190 10.13 4.63 -3.21
C GLY A 190 11.23 4.80 -2.17
N LEU A 191 12.32 5.48 -2.51
CA LEU A 191 13.42 5.73 -1.56
C LEU A 191 12.99 6.67 -0.43
N TRP A 192 12.18 7.68 -0.72
CA TRP A 192 11.62 8.55 0.32
C TRP A 192 10.83 7.75 1.35
N ALA A 193 9.97 6.84 0.90
CA ALA A 193 9.17 6.01 1.81
C ALA A 193 10.05 5.12 2.71
N VAL A 194 11.12 4.56 2.15
CA VAL A 194 12.10 3.76 2.91
C VAL A 194 12.82 4.61 3.96
N VAL A 195 13.26 5.81 3.61
CA VAL A 195 13.89 6.75 4.54
C VAL A 195 12.90 7.22 5.62
N ALA A 196 11.64 7.43 5.26
CA ALA A 196 10.58 7.76 6.21
C ALA A 196 10.42 6.65 7.27
N TRP A 197 10.43 5.38 6.86
CA TRP A 197 10.39 4.25 7.79
C TRP A 197 11.60 4.18 8.70
N LEU A 198 12.81 4.38 8.19
CA LEU A 198 14.01 4.44 9.02
C LEU A 198 13.96 5.60 10.03
N SER A 199 13.40 6.74 9.63
CA SER A 199 13.21 7.88 10.53
C SER A 199 12.17 7.59 11.62
N ILE A 200 11.10 6.86 11.29
CA ILE A 200 10.09 6.39 12.26
C ILE A 200 10.74 5.44 13.27
N LEU A 201 11.50 4.46 12.80
CA LEU A 201 12.20 3.51 13.68
C LEU A 201 13.22 4.20 14.59
N ALA A 202 13.98 5.15 14.06
CA ALA A 202 14.90 5.97 14.85
C ALA A 202 14.18 6.80 15.91
N SER A 203 13.01 7.34 15.58
CA SER A 203 12.18 8.10 16.52
C SER A 203 11.55 7.21 17.59
N ALA A 204 11.01 6.06 17.19
CA ALA A 204 10.42 5.08 18.10
C ALA A 204 11.45 4.50 19.08
N HIS A 205 12.66 4.21 18.59
CA HIS A 205 13.76 3.69 19.41
C HIS A 205 14.16 4.65 20.54
N LYS A 206 14.03 5.96 20.36
CA LYS A 206 14.31 6.96 21.43
C LYS A 206 13.36 6.80 22.61
N SER A 207 12.11 6.48 22.32
CA SER A 207 11.08 6.30 23.35
C SER A 207 11.09 4.89 23.93
N GLN A 208 11.34 3.91 23.08
CA GLN A 208 11.37 2.48 23.42
C GLN A 208 12.52 1.79 22.69
N PRO A 209 13.69 1.65 23.33
CA PRO A 209 14.84 0.95 22.74
C PRO A 209 14.48 -0.46 22.30
N GLY A 210 14.98 -0.86 21.12
CA GLY A 210 14.72 -2.16 20.52
C GLY A 210 13.42 -2.27 19.71
N THR A 211 12.69 -1.16 19.49
CA THR A 211 11.48 -1.15 18.66
C THR A 211 11.77 -1.68 17.26
N SER A 212 11.03 -2.70 16.86
CA SER A 212 11.08 -3.33 15.53
C SER A 212 9.98 -2.80 14.61
N VAL A 213 10.04 -3.18 13.32
CA VAL A 213 8.96 -2.93 12.36
C VAL A 213 7.65 -3.58 12.85
N ALA A 214 7.73 -4.80 13.38
CA ALA A 214 6.56 -5.51 13.92
C ALA A 214 5.93 -4.73 15.10
N ASP A 215 6.74 -4.15 15.99
CA ASP A 215 6.24 -3.35 17.11
C ASP A 215 5.52 -2.08 16.63
N VAL A 216 6.04 -1.42 15.59
CA VAL A 216 5.38 -0.25 14.99
C VAL A 216 4.03 -0.63 14.39
N LEU A 217 3.96 -1.77 13.67
CA LEU A 217 2.69 -2.30 13.15
C LEU A 217 1.70 -2.60 14.28
N GLN A 218 2.11 -3.32 15.31
CA GLN A 218 1.26 -3.66 16.44
C GLN A 218 0.76 -2.42 17.18
N ALA A 219 1.62 -1.43 17.40
CA ALA A 219 1.22 -0.16 17.99
C ALA A 219 0.17 0.58 17.15
N HIS A 220 0.30 0.52 15.82
CA HIS A 220 -0.69 1.07 14.90
C HIS A 220 -2.03 0.34 15.04
N TYR A 221 -2.03 -1.00 15.05
CA TYR A 221 -3.25 -1.79 15.20
C TYR A 221 -3.92 -1.56 16.55
N GLN A 222 -3.15 -1.47 17.64
CA GLN A 222 -3.69 -1.17 18.98
C GLN A 222 -4.36 0.22 19.02
N LYS A 223 -3.85 1.16 18.25
CA LYS A 223 -4.36 2.54 18.24
C LYS A 223 -5.57 2.73 17.33
N TYR A 224 -5.58 2.08 16.17
CA TYR A 224 -6.54 2.34 15.11
C TYR A 224 -7.40 1.14 14.70
N GLY A 225 -7.11 -0.05 15.21
CA GLY A 225 -7.61 -1.31 14.67
C GLY A 225 -6.81 -1.78 13.45
N ARG A 226 -7.08 -3.01 13.00
CA ARG A 226 -6.42 -3.59 11.85
C ARG A 226 -7.36 -3.62 10.64
N ASN A 227 -6.87 -3.11 9.52
CA ASN A 227 -7.48 -3.30 8.22
C ASN A 227 -6.77 -4.47 7.53
N PHE A 228 -7.39 -5.65 7.57
CA PHE A 228 -6.96 -6.77 6.73
C PHE A 228 -7.25 -6.40 5.28
N PHE A 229 -6.26 -6.52 4.42
CA PHE A 229 -6.38 -6.12 3.03
C PHE A 229 -5.57 -7.02 2.12
N SER A 230 -6.11 -7.34 0.95
CA SER A 230 -5.41 -8.05 -0.11
C SER A 230 -6.01 -7.72 -1.48
N ARG A 231 -5.18 -7.80 -2.51
CA ARG A 231 -5.59 -7.67 -3.90
C ARG A 231 -5.38 -9.00 -4.60
N TYR A 232 -6.36 -9.40 -5.38
CA TYR A 232 -6.35 -10.61 -6.20
C TYR A 232 -6.43 -10.20 -7.67
N ASP A 233 -5.38 -10.48 -8.43
CA ASP A 233 -5.31 -10.20 -9.86
C ASP A 233 -5.61 -11.49 -10.65
N TYR A 234 -6.58 -11.42 -11.56
CA TYR A 234 -6.91 -12.46 -12.52
C TYR A 234 -6.51 -11.95 -13.88
N GLU A 235 -5.30 -12.31 -14.30
CA GLU A 235 -4.66 -11.82 -15.52
C GLU A 235 -4.99 -12.72 -16.72
N GLU A 236 -4.89 -12.14 -17.92
CA GLU A 236 -5.10 -12.86 -19.18
C GLU A 236 -6.45 -13.60 -19.26
N VAL A 237 -7.50 -12.99 -18.70
CA VAL A 237 -8.87 -13.51 -18.82
C VAL A 237 -9.49 -13.05 -20.14
N ASP A 238 -10.48 -13.82 -20.63
CA ASP A 238 -11.23 -13.43 -21.81
C ASP A 238 -11.86 -12.04 -21.62
N SER A 239 -11.57 -11.12 -22.53
CA SER A 239 -12.01 -9.74 -22.43
C SER A 239 -13.53 -9.59 -22.49
N ALA A 240 -14.21 -10.44 -23.26
CA ALA A 240 -15.67 -10.44 -23.37
C ALA A 240 -16.32 -10.92 -22.08
N GLY A 241 -15.81 -12.01 -21.50
CA GLY A 241 -16.25 -12.54 -20.20
C GLY A 241 -16.02 -11.55 -19.06
N ALA A 242 -14.84 -10.94 -19.01
CA ALA A 242 -14.51 -9.92 -18.01
C ALA A 242 -15.44 -8.70 -18.10
N LYS A 243 -15.71 -8.23 -19.34
CA LYS A 243 -16.64 -7.13 -19.56
C LYS A 243 -18.06 -7.50 -19.14
N ALA A 244 -18.54 -8.69 -19.48
CA ALA A 244 -19.87 -9.17 -19.12
C ALA A 244 -20.03 -9.24 -17.59
N MET A 245 -19.02 -9.72 -16.86
CA MET A 245 -18.99 -9.73 -15.40
C MET A 245 -19.14 -8.32 -14.82
N ILE A 246 -18.32 -7.38 -15.30
CA ILE A 246 -18.34 -5.99 -14.82
C ILE A 246 -19.69 -5.31 -15.13
N ASP A 247 -20.27 -5.52 -16.33
CA ASP A 247 -21.55 -4.94 -16.70
C ASP A 247 -22.69 -5.50 -15.84
N GLN A 248 -22.68 -6.81 -15.55
CA GLN A 248 -23.63 -7.43 -14.65
C GLN A 248 -23.51 -6.87 -13.21
N LEU A 249 -22.28 -6.78 -12.70
CA LEU A 249 -22.04 -6.19 -11.38
C LEU A 249 -22.49 -4.73 -11.35
N ARG A 250 -22.18 -3.93 -12.36
CA ARG A 250 -22.58 -2.52 -12.43
C ARG A 250 -24.08 -2.37 -12.33
N THR A 251 -24.85 -3.17 -13.05
CA THR A 251 -26.30 -3.16 -12.99
C THR A 251 -26.81 -3.50 -11.60
N LYS A 252 -26.26 -4.57 -10.99
CA LYS A 252 -26.68 -5.05 -9.67
C LYS A 252 -26.32 -4.06 -8.55
N LEU A 253 -25.09 -3.52 -8.57
CA LEU A 253 -24.60 -2.60 -7.54
C LEU A 253 -25.18 -1.19 -7.67
N GLY A 254 -25.65 -0.82 -8.86
CA GLY A 254 -26.35 0.46 -9.12
C GLY A 254 -27.82 0.44 -8.71
N ASP A 255 -28.40 -0.70 -8.40
CA ASP A 255 -29.77 -0.81 -7.95
C ASP A 255 -29.91 -0.37 -6.48
N ALA A 256 -30.77 0.60 -6.21
CA ALA A 256 -31.00 1.11 -4.87
C ALA A 256 -31.48 0.05 -3.88
N SER A 257 -32.17 -1.02 -4.37
CA SER A 257 -32.63 -2.14 -3.55
C SER A 257 -31.51 -3.05 -3.07
N PHE A 258 -30.30 -2.90 -3.62
CA PHE A 258 -29.14 -3.70 -3.21
C PHE A 258 -28.64 -3.35 -1.81
N LYS A 259 -28.86 -2.10 -1.37
CA LYS A 259 -28.62 -1.69 0.03
C LYS A 259 -29.48 -2.52 0.99
N GLY A 260 -28.87 -3.02 2.07
CA GLY A 260 -29.50 -3.89 3.05
C GLY A 260 -29.52 -5.37 2.67
N THR A 261 -29.05 -5.73 1.46
CA THR A 261 -28.95 -7.14 1.04
C THR A 261 -27.98 -7.90 1.94
N LYS A 262 -28.34 -9.12 2.29
CA LYS A 262 -27.46 -10.07 2.97
C LYS A 262 -26.57 -10.79 1.96
N LEU A 263 -25.26 -10.74 2.18
CA LEU A 263 -24.24 -11.44 1.41
C LEU A 263 -23.44 -12.32 2.38
N GLY A 264 -23.83 -13.58 2.53
CA GLY A 264 -23.28 -14.45 3.59
C GLY A 264 -23.47 -13.79 4.97
N PRO A 265 -22.44 -13.61 5.79
CA PRO A 265 -22.54 -12.98 7.10
C PRO A 265 -22.60 -11.44 7.04
N PHE A 266 -22.42 -10.84 5.87
CA PHE A 266 -22.34 -9.40 5.71
C PHE A 266 -23.67 -8.77 5.29
N THR A 267 -23.87 -7.51 5.63
CA THR A 267 -25.00 -6.69 5.16
C THR A 267 -24.47 -5.50 4.36
N VAL A 268 -25.01 -5.28 3.18
CA VAL A 268 -24.61 -4.17 2.31
C VAL A 268 -25.08 -2.84 2.90
N ALA A 269 -24.13 -1.94 3.18
CA ALA A 269 -24.40 -0.57 3.62
C ALA A 269 -24.51 0.39 2.42
N GLU A 270 -23.62 0.21 1.44
CA GLU A 270 -23.52 1.08 0.26
C GLU A 270 -22.87 0.31 -0.90
N SER A 271 -23.31 0.59 -2.12
CA SER A 271 -22.69 0.04 -3.33
C SER A 271 -22.80 1.00 -4.50
N GLY A 272 -21.96 0.84 -5.51
CA GLY A 272 -22.02 1.66 -6.72
C GLY A 272 -20.80 1.53 -7.61
N ASP A 273 -20.70 2.48 -8.54
CA ASP A 273 -19.55 2.70 -9.41
C ASP A 273 -18.91 4.05 -9.04
N PHE A 274 -17.65 4.02 -8.60
CA PHE A 274 -16.97 5.19 -8.09
C PHE A 274 -16.78 6.24 -9.18
N SER A 275 -17.24 7.43 -8.88
CA SER A 275 -17.05 8.62 -9.70
C SER A 275 -16.42 9.72 -8.85
N TYR A 276 -15.50 10.44 -9.43
CA TYR A 276 -14.74 11.49 -8.74
C TYR A 276 -14.86 12.80 -9.50
N THR A 277 -15.25 13.84 -8.77
CA THR A 277 -15.16 15.22 -9.25
C THR A 277 -13.97 15.86 -8.56
N ASP A 278 -12.95 16.24 -9.33
CA ASP A 278 -11.75 16.86 -8.78
C ASP A 278 -12.11 18.22 -8.17
N PRO A 279 -11.82 18.42 -6.86
CA PRO A 279 -12.22 19.67 -6.17
C PRO A 279 -11.37 20.87 -6.60
N ILE A 280 -10.34 20.69 -7.41
CA ILE A 280 -9.42 21.75 -7.84
C ILE A 280 -9.81 22.28 -9.22
N ASP A 281 -9.99 21.39 -10.20
CA ASP A 281 -10.26 21.78 -11.60
C ASP A 281 -11.68 21.46 -12.06
N GLY A 282 -12.48 20.78 -11.23
CA GLY A 282 -13.85 20.40 -11.56
C GLY A 282 -13.97 19.25 -12.57
N SER A 283 -12.88 18.64 -12.98
CA SER A 283 -12.91 17.51 -13.92
C SER A 283 -13.60 16.30 -13.30
N VAL A 284 -14.32 15.53 -14.13
CA VAL A 284 -15.10 14.37 -13.68
C VAL A 284 -14.52 13.09 -14.27
N SER A 285 -14.15 12.15 -13.40
CA SER A 285 -13.71 10.80 -13.75
C SER A 285 -14.77 9.79 -13.32
N LYS A 286 -15.43 9.12 -14.28
CA LYS A 286 -16.48 8.12 -14.02
C LYS A 286 -15.94 6.70 -14.18
N ASN A 287 -16.70 5.73 -13.64
CA ASN A 287 -16.42 4.29 -13.79
C ASN A 287 -15.03 3.90 -13.28
N GLN A 288 -14.64 4.41 -12.10
CA GLN A 288 -13.32 4.24 -11.54
C GLN A 288 -13.17 2.98 -10.68
N GLY A 289 -14.24 2.23 -10.49
CA GLY A 289 -14.28 0.95 -9.80
C GLY A 289 -15.64 0.68 -9.17
N LEU A 290 -16.09 -0.57 -9.30
CA LEU A 290 -17.30 -1.04 -8.65
C LEU A 290 -17.00 -1.35 -7.19
N TYR A 291 -17.83 -0.88 -6.26
CA TYR A 291 -17.57 -1.10 -4.85
C TYR A 291 -18.82 -1.58 -4.09
N VAL A 292 -18.58 -2.32 -3.03
CA VAL A 292 -19.57 -2.70 -2.03
C VAL A 292 -18.96 -2.45 -0.65
N LYS A 293 -19.59 -1.59 0.14
CA LYS A 293 -19.27 -1.36 1.54
C LYS A 293 -20.27 -2.11 2.42
N MET A 294 -19.78 -2.81 3.42
CA MET A 294 -20.60 -3.56 4.37
C MET A 294 -20.79 -2.78 5.67
N GLU A 295 -21.83 -3.10 6.42
CA GLU A 295 -22.15 -2.42 7.70
C GLU A 295 -21.05 -2.58 8.76
N ASP A 296 -20.29 -3.67 8.70
CA ASP A 296 -19.17 -3.95 9.62
C ASP A 296 -17.87 -3.22 9.24
N GLY A 297 -17.89 -2.41 8.17
CA GLY A 297 -16.72 -1.72 7.62
C GLY A 297 -15.90 -2.54 6.63
N SER A 298 -16.27 -3.78 6.33
CA SER A 298 -15.67 -4.55 5.25
C SER A 298 -16.02 -3.98 3.89
N ARG A 299 -15.15 -4.17 2.90
CA ARG A 299 -15.32 -3.60 1.57
C ARG A 299 -14.78 -4.50 0.47
N LEU A 300 -15.48 -4.49 -0.66
CA LEU A 300 -15.07 -5.08 -1.92
C LEU A 300 -14.93 -4.00 -2.98
N VAL A 301 -13.92 -4.13 -3.84
CA VAL A 301 -13.78 -3.30 -5.05
C VAL A 301 -13.42 -4.20 -6.22
N PHE A 302 -14.08 -3.99 -7.36
CA PHE A 302 -13.79 -4.69 -8.61
C PHE A 302 -13.37 -3.65 -9.65
N ARG A 303 -12.23 -3.91 -10.29
CA ARG A 303 -11.74 -3.09 -11.39
C ARG A 303 -11.34 -3.97 -12.56
N LEU A 304 -11.56 -3.45 -13.75
CA LEU A 304 -11.09 -4.04 -15.00
C LEU A 304 -9.94 -3.18 -15.51
N SER A 305 -8.79 -3.78 -15.76
CA SER A 305 -7.63 -3.12 -16.38
C SER A 305 -7.13 -3.93 -17.58
N GLY A 306 -6.56 -3.23 -18.57
CA GLY A 306 -6.03 -3.85 -19.77
C GLY A 306 -7.13 -4.57 -20.57
N THR A 307 -7.53 -4.02 -21.68
CA THR A 307 -8.45 -4.65 -22.65
C THR A 307 -7.77 -4.82 -24.00
N GLY A 308 -6.46 -5.11 -23.97
CA GLY A 308 -5.63 -5.26 -25.15
C GLY A 308 -5.69 -6.65 -25.77
N SER A 309 -4.87 -6.87 -26.79
CA SER A 309 -4.75 -8.15 -27.51
C SER A 309 -4.28 -9.33 -26.66
N ALA A 310 -3.73 -9.06 -25.47
CA ALA A 310 -3.26 -10.07 -24.51
C ALA A 310 -4.32 -10.49 -23.48
N GLY A 311 -5.59 -10.08 -23.64
CA GLY A 311 -6.64 -10.34 -22.66
C GLY A 311 -6.87 -9.18 -21.69
N ALA A 312 -7.75 -9.38 -20.72
CA ALA A 312 -8.08 -8.42 -19.67
C ALA A 312 -7.53 -8.87 -18.32
N THR A 313 -7.37 -7.94 -17.38
CA THR A 313 -7.05 -8.22 -15.99
C THR A 313 -8.20 -7.74 -15.11
N ILE A 314 -8.81 -8.65 -14.34
CA ILE A 314 -9.74 -8.32 -13.27
C ILE A 314 -8.94 -8.17 -11.99
N ARG A 315 -9.14 -7.06 -11.29
CA ARG A 315 -8.59 -6.80 -9.96
C ARG A 315 -9.69 -6.76 -8.93
N LEU A 316 -9.61 -7.68 -7.98
CA LEU A 316 -10.49 -7.76 -6.82
C LEU A 316 -9.71 -7.29 -5.59
N TYR A 317 -10.20 -6.24 -4.94
CA TYR A 317 -9.67 -5.72 -3.69
C TYR A 317 -10.61 -6.08 -2.56
N VAL A 318 -10.05 -6.62 -1.49
CA VAL A 318 -10.82 -7.13 -0.36
C VAL A 318 -10.29 -6.53 0.93
N GLU A 319 -11.19 -5.99 1.73
CA GLU A 319 -10.86 -5.35 3.00
C GLU A 319 -11.81 -5.81 4.10
N LYS A 320 -11.26 -6.18 5.27
CA LYS A 320 -11.97 -6.42 6.51
C LYS A 320 -11.36 -5.55 7.62
N TYR A 321 -12.19 -4.80 8.32
CA TYR A 321 -11.76 -4.08 9.51
C TYR A 321 -12.05 -4.86 10.78
N SER A 322 -11.11 -4.84 11.74
CA SER A 322 -11.30 -5.34 13.08
C SER A 322 -10.76 -4.36 14.12
N SER A 323 -11.55 -4.13 15.16
CA SER A 323 -11.14 -3.42 16.37
C SER A 323 -10.87 -4.35 17.54
N ASP A 324 -10.92 -5.67 17.32
CA ASP A 324 -10.65 -6.68 18.34
C ASP A 324 -9.15 -7.03 18.38
N PRO A 325 -8.43 -6.68 19.48
CA PRO A 325 -7.01 -6.97 19.59
C PRO A 325 -6.66 -8.46 19.47
N SER A 326 -7.58 -9.37 19.77
CA SER A 326 -7.35 -10.81 19.65
C SER A 326 -7.22 -11.28 18.19
N GLU A 327 -7.69 -10.47 17.24
CA GLU A 327 -7.60 -10.77 15.79
C GLU A 327 -6.34 -10.17 15.13
N TYR A 328 -5.59 -9.28 15.81
CA TYR A 328 -4.52 -8.52 15.15
C TYR A 328 -3.35 -9.36 14.63
N ASP A 329 -3.15 -10.56 15.16
CA ASP A 329 -2.13 -11.50 14.71
C ASP A 329 -2.64 -12.56 13.73
N ALA A 330 -3.93 -12.49 13.33
CA ALA A 330 -4.51 -13.46 12.42
C ALA A 330 -3.86 -13.39 11.04
N ASP A 331 -3.79 -14.53 10.38
CA ASP A 331 -3.37 -14.63 8.98
C ASP A 331 -4.34 -13.86 8.09
N VAL A 332 -3.80 -13.03 7.19
CA VAL A 332 -4.60 -12.14 6.33
C VAL A 332 -5.55 -12.92 5.45
N GLN A 333 -5.09 -14.01 4.82
CA GLN A 333 -5.91 -14.79 3.89
C GLN A 333 -7.04 -15.53 4.62
N GLN A 334 -6.78 -16.01 5.84
CA GLN A 334 -7.81 -16.63 6.67
C GLN A 334 -8.84 -15.61 7.14
N ALA A 335 -8.40 -14.42 7.58
CA ALA A 335 -9.29 -13.35 8.02
C ALA A 335 -10.18 -12.83 6.89
N LEU A 336 -9.68 -12.79 5.65
CA LEU A 336 -10.41 -12.32 4.48
C LEU A 336 -11.28 -13.40 3.80
N LYS A 337 -11.08 -14.68 4.13
CA LYS A 337 -11.78 -15.78 3.43
C LYS A 337 -13.30 -15.59 3.34
N PRO A 338 -14.03 -15.25 4.41
CA PRO A 338 -15.49 -15.10 4.32
C PRO A 338 -15.94 -14.04 3.31
N ILE A 339 -15.23 -12.91 3.24
CA ILE A 339 -15.59 -11.82 2.30
C ILE A 339 -15.07 -12.11 0.88
N ILE A 340 -13.99 -12.88 0.73
CA ILE A 340 -13.54 -13.38 -0.58
C ILE A 340 -14.60 -14.32 -1.17
N ASP A 341 -15.12 -15.25 -0.39
CA ASP A 341 -16.15 -16.18 -0.84
C ASP A 341 -17.40 -15.41 -1.33
N VAL A 342 -17.81 -14.38 -0.59
CA VAL A 342 -18.89 -13.46 -1.01
C VAL A 342 -18.55 -12.73 -2.31
N ALA A 343 -17.34 -12.25 -2.48
CA ALA A 343 -16.92 -11.53 -3.69
C ALA A 343 -16.99 -12.43 -4.94
N LEU A 344 -16.52 -13.68 -4.81
CA LEU A 344 -16.52 -14.65 -5.90
C LEU A 344 -17.95 -15.07 -6.29
N GLU A 345 -18.82 -15.29 -5.31
CA GLU A 345 -20.24 -15.60 -5.54
C GLU A 345 -20.97 -14.42 -6.17
N LEU A 346 -20.81 -13.21 -5.61
CA LEU A 346 -21.46 -11.99 -6.09
C LEU A 346 -21.11 -11.66 -7.55
N SER A 347 -19.84 -11.85 -7.92
CA SER A 347 -19.33 -11.55 -9.27
C SER A 347 -19.52 -12.68 -10.27
N ALA A 348 -19.80 -13.91 -9.80
CA ALA A 348 -19.77 -15.10 -10.64
C ALA A 348 -18.47 -15.18 -11.49
N LEU A 349 -17.33 -14.79 -10.90
CA LEU A 349 -16.05 -14.62 -11.59
C LEU A 349 -15.64 -15.87 -12.37
N GLN A 350 -15.73 -17.04 -11.72
CA GLN A 350 -15.38 -18.31 -12.36
C GLN A 350 -16.27 -18.62 -13.57
N HIS A 351 -17.57 -18.31 -13.50
CA HIS A 351 -18.50 -18.51 -14.62
C HIS A 351 -18.12 -17.64 -15.84
N HIS A 352 -17.77 -16.38 -15.59
CA HIS A 352 -17.44 -15.42 -16.65
C HIS A 352 -16.05 -15.60 -17.24
N THR A 353 -15.09 -16.09 -16.46
CA THR A 353 -13.67 -16.09 -16.85
C THR A 353 -13.06 -17.49 -16.98
N GLY A 354 -13.73 -18.52 -16.45
CA GLY A 354 -13.15 -19.86 -16.32
C GLY A 354 -12.04 -19.98 -15.28
N ARG A 355 -11.67 -18.88 -14.59
CA ARG A 355 -10.60 -18.87 -13.59
C ARG A 355 -11.15 -19.20 -12.21
N SER A 356 -10.56 -20.19 -11.53
CA SER A 356 -10.89 -20.57 -10.15
C SER A 356 -9.93 -19.96 -9.12
N GLN A 357 -8.75 -19.53 -9.57
CA GLN A 357 -7.70 -18.97 -8.72
C GLN A 357 -7.13 -17.69 -9.34
N PRO A 358 -6.68 -16.70 -8.53
CA PRO A 358 -5.97 -15.54 -9.02
C PRO A 358 -4.59 -15.92 -9.56
N THR A 359 -4.08 -15.10 -10.46
CA THR A 359 -2.72 -15.20 -10.99
C THR A 359 -1.73 -14.67 -9.98
N VAL A 360 -2.06 -13.55 -9.31
CA VAL A 360 -1.22 -12.89 -8.31
C VAL A 360 -2.09 -12.48 -7.12
N ILE A 361 -1.52 -12.64 -5.93
CA ILE A 361 -2.07 -12.14 -4.65
C ILE A 361 -1.05 -11.18 -4.05
N THR A 362 -1.48 -9.97 -3.74
CA THR A 362 -0.65 -8.95 -3.08
C THR A 362 -1.32 -8.36 -1.85
#